data_e5bd8f9639b6268775d4e45ed3b07abf
#
_entry.id   e5bd8f9639b6268775d4e45ed3b07abf
#
_cell.length_a   1.000
_cell.length_b   1.000
_cell.length_c   1.000
_cell.angle_alpha   90.00
_cell.angle_beta   90.00
_cell.angle_gamma   90.00
#
_symmetry.space_group_name_H-M   'P 1'
#
loop_
_entity.id
_entity.type
_entity.pdbx_description
1 polymer ?
#
loop_
_entity_poly.entity_id
_entity_poly.type
_entity_poly.pdbx_seq_one_letter_code
_entity_poly.pdbx_strand_id
1 'polypeptide(L)'
;MGIRATLKGAVLVGLMATMGAGAAMAQACTETEFSSKTGQTYLEAEQAAMVKKDFNTAIAKLNSLRSTELNCYEEGAVIKLSAYIKIENGDRAGAVQDLLTALNKGYIPAADAAQTYYNIAQIYLQEEDLGKALDYMTKWQQAGGKPDRTQKWQLAVLNQRADNYKEAVRWAEEVRAEDGANYKQEVYDLLLYLYNQTGQKAKLAEVLEVLVERNPTERKYWDAIAGNYFADNEERKAFEVQKAMYLGGLLKTEDELMRVVNFYNRFNAPYHAARVLEKEMNAGRISKNLDHLELLANLYQVAREHEKAIPVIKQAADAGGGGAMYERLGRSYADLQKWKETEDALNKAISMGGIKDRGNAYVLIGQSRYERGDRAGARESFKQAGNNAGRSWIDFMNSEENTKRALVCFEVQSAWMNVENEAKICKRLAVLGEENIPENCKTIKERLSEAEAKYNATPECKGQAT
;
A
#
# COMPACT_ATOMS: atom_id res chain seq x y z
N MET A 1 14.63 12.40 -47.47
CA MET A 1 14.10 11.72 -48.67
C MET A 1 12.69 11.29 -48.29
N GLY A 2 11.63 11.91 -48.52
CA GLY A 2 11.16 12.59 -49.73
C GLY A 2 10.33 11.64 -50.55
N ILE A 3 9.00 11.74 -50.45
CA ILE A 3 8.12 11.84 -51.62
C ILE A 3 6.72 12.17 -51.16
N ARG A 4 6.27 13.36 -51.48
CA ARG A 4 4.89 13.81 -51.55
C ARG A 4 4.22 13.16 -52.77
N ALA A 5 3.01 12.68 -52.63
CA ALA A 5 2.12 12.47 -53.78
C ALA A 5 0.73 13.00 -53.43
N THR A 6 0.44 14.15 -54.00
CA THR A 6 -0.89 14.77 -54.14
C THR A 6 -1.66 14.00 -55.22
N LEU A 7 -2.88 13.59 -54.91
CA LEU A 7 -3.85 13.27 -55.97
C LEU A 7 -5.15 14.06 -55.71
N LYS A 8 -5.35 15.04 -56.57
CA LYS A 8 -6.64 15.69 -56.85
C LYS A 8 -7.47 14.75 -57.71
N GLY A 9 -8.76 14.65 -57.47
CA GLY A 9 -9.64 13.99 -58.44
C GLY A 9 -11.07 13.80 -57.96
N ALA A 10 -11.91 14.70 -58.45
CA ALA A 10 -13.28 14.52 -58.94
C ALA A 10 -14.41 14.33 -57.93
N VAL A 11 -15.11 15.42 -57.71
CA VAL A 11 -16.52 15.47 -57.29
C VAL A 11 -17.39 14.79 -58.34
N LEU A 12 -18.03 13.67 -58.03
CA LEU A 12 -19.16 13.11 -58.75
C LEU A 12 -20.39 13.32 -57.88
N VAL A 13 -21.18 14.33 -58.25
CA VAL A 13 -22.52 14.55 -57.75
C VAL A 13 -23.41 13.45 -58.38
N GLY A 14 -23.62 12.38 -57.60
CA GLY A 14 -24.62 11.39 -57.86
C GLY A 14 -25.93 11.77 -57.17
N LEU A 15 -26.85 12.35 -57.89
CA LEU A 15 -28.27 12.42 -57.50
C LEU A 15 -28.81 10.98 -57.41
N MET A 16 -28.78 10.40 -56.16
CA MET A 16 -29.69 9.27 -55.90
C MET A 16 -30.99 9.85 -55.34
N ALA A 17 -31.99 9.81 -56.20
CA ALA A 17 -33.35 9.92 -55.76
C ALA A 17 -33.67 8.76 -54.82
N THR A 18 -33.58 8.98 -53.55
CA THR A 18 -34.20 8.09 -52.57
C THR A 18 -35.68 8.29 -52.65
N MET A 19 -36.38 7.31 -53.26
CA MET A 19 -37.77 7.13 -52.96
C MET A 19 -37.96 6.94 -51.49
N GLY A 20 -38.25 8.02 -50.78
CA GLY A 20 -38.73 7.98 -49.42
C GLY A 20 -40.05 7.22 -49.41
N ALA A 21 -40.03 6.01 -48.84
CA ALA A 21 -41.24 5.46 -48.30
C ALA A 21 -41.70 6.45 -47.23
N GLY A 22 -42.71 7.25 -47.62
CA GLY A 22 -43.36 8.16 -46.67
C GLY A 22 -43.96 7.32 -45.55
N ALA A 23 -43.27 7.23 -44.43
CA ALA A 23 -43.95 6.97 -43.19
C ALA A 23 -45.00 8.09 -43.09
N ALA A 24 -46.24 7.74 -43.18
CA ALA A 24 -47.33 8.66 -42.91
C ALA A 24 -47.12 9.17 -41.51
N MET A 25 -46.60 10.39 -41.38
CA MET A 25 -46.52 11.07 -40.09
C MET A 25 -47.94 11.15 -39.61
N ALA A 26 -48.29 10.41 -38.55
CA ALA A 26 -49.59 10.54 -37.92
C ALA A 26 -49.80 12.03 -37.66
N GLN A 27 -50.90 12.56 -38.17
CA GLN A 27 -51.24 13.98 -38.00
C GLN A 27 -51.33 14.23 -36.48
N ALA A 28 -50.47 15.11 -35.99
CA ALA A 28 -50.46 15.41 -34.54
C ALA A 28 -51.85 15.91 -34.13
N CYS A 29 -52.34 15.40 -33.03
CA CYS A 29 -53.61 15.85 -32.47
C CYS A 29 -53.55 17.35 -32.15
N THR A 30 -54.45 18.11 -32.74
CA THR A 30 -54.55 19.58 -32.51
C THR A 30 -55.64 19.95 -31.54
N GLU A 31 -56.56 19.04 -31.26
CA GLU A 31 -57.60 19.21 -30.25
C GLU A 31 -57.01 19.12 -28.85
N THR A 32 -57.51 19.95 -27.95
CA THR A 32 -57.05 20.08 -26.54
C THR A 32 -58.14 19.91 -25.51
N GLU A 33 -59.38 19.72 -25.98
CA GLU A 33 -60.55 19.73 -25.07
C GLU A 33 -61.55 18.62 -25.46
N PHE A 34 -62.31 18.20 -24.45
CA PHE A 34 -63.48 17.35 -24.67
C PHE A 34 -64.65 18.17 -25.29
N SER A 35 -65.36 17.53 -26.20
CA SER A 35 -66.66 18.07 -26.64
C SER A 35 -67.65 18.06 -25.47
N SER A 36 -68.66 18.95 -25.55
CA SER A 36 -69.72 19.01 -24.53
C SER A 36 -70.53 17.70 -24.44
N LYS A 37 -70.50 16.86 -25.47
CA LYS A 37 -71.21 15.59 -25.53
C LYS A 37 -70.47 14.46 -24.79
N THR A 38 -69.17 14.43 -24.81
CA THR A 38 -68.34 13.35 -24.28
C THR A 38 -67.70 13.65 -22.94
N GLY A 39 -67.44 14.94 -22.64
CA GLY A 39 -66.74 15.37 -21.45
C GLY A 39 -67.38 14.94 -20.12
N GLN A 40 -68.71 15.03 -20.01
CA GLN A 40 -69.41 14.60 -18.78
C GLN A 40 -69.25 13.08 -18.57
N THR A 41 -69.42 12.27 -19.63
CA THR A 41 -69.27 10.79 -19.52
C THR A 41 -67.84 10.40 -19.19
N TYR A 42 -66.83 11.12 -19.71
CA TYR A 42 -65.43 10.87 -19.36
C TYR A 42 -65.14 11.20 -17.90
N LEU A 43 -65.64 12.35 -17.41
CA LEU A 43 -65.47 12.75 -15.99
C LEU A 43 -66.06 11.70 -15.03
N GLU A 44 -67.25 11.17 -15.39
CA GLU A 44 -67.88 10.10 -14.59
C GLU A 44 -67.05 8.80 -14.63
N ALA A 45 -66.44 8.44 -15.77
CA ALA A 45 -65.54 7.31 -15.88
C ALA A 45 -64.27 7.51 -15.03
N GLU A 46 -63.68 8.71 -15.09
CA GLU A 46 -62.48 9.06 -14.34
C GLU A 46 -62.74 9.04 -12.82
N GLN A 47 -63.85 9.62 -12.36
CA GLN A 47 -64.25 9.58 -10.95
C GLN A 47 -64.51 8.14 -10.47
N ALA A 48 -65.14 7.29 -11.31
CA ALA A 48 -65.35 5.90 -10.98
C ALA A 48 -63.99 5.14 -10.82
N ALA A 49 -63.06 5.35 -11.75
CA ALA A 49 -61.78 4.68 -11.73
C ALA A 49 -60.85 5.21 -10.65
N MET A 50 -60.65 6.54 -10.57
CA MET A 50 -59.58 7.12 -9.73
C MET A 50 -60.03 7.36 -8.28
N VAL A 51 -61.30 7.79 -8.08
CA VAL A 51 -61.80 8.14 -6.76
C VAL A 51 -62.49 6.96 -6.11
N LYS A 52 -63.42 6.33 -6.81
CA LYS A 52 -64.24 5.23 -6.23
C LYS A 52 -63.60 3.83 -6.37
N LYS A 53 -62.58 3.71 -7.22
CA LYS A 53 -61.97 2.43 -7.60
C LYS A 53 -62.99 1.40 -8.15
N ASP A 54 -64.07 1.91 -8.71
CA ASP A 54 -65.11 1.10 -9.38
C ASP A 54 -64.76 0.97 -10.88
N PHE A 55 -63.84 0.04 -11.14
CA PHE A 55 -63.32 -0.19 -12.49
C PHE A 55 -64.39 -0.74 -13.44
N ASN A 56 -65.42 -1.48 -12.95
CA ASN A 56 -66.48 -1.97 -13.79
C ASN A 56 -67.35 -0.84 -14.37
N THR A 57 -67.76 0.10 -13.50
CA THR A 57 -68.46 1.32 -13.95
C THR A 57 -67.61 2.17 -14.85
N ALA A 58 -66.34 2.33 -14.56
CA ALA A 58 -65.42 3.11 -15.39
C ALA A 58 -65.30 2.47 -16.79
N ILE A 59 -65.10 1.15 -16.90
CA ILE A 59 -65.02 0.43 -18.19
C ILE A 59 -66.33 0.54 -18.97
N ALA A 60 -67.48 0.42 -18.31
CA ALA A 60 -68.77 0.59 -18.97
C ALA A 60 -68.93 1.99 -19.59
N LYS A 61 -68.52 3.02 -18.87
CA LYS A 61 -68.54 4.40 -19.34
C LYS A 61 -67.54 4.63 -20.51
N LEU A 62 -66.32 4.07 -20.41
CA LEU A 62 -65.34 4.15 -21.50
C LEU A 62 -65.83 3.42 -22.75
N ASN A 63 -66.48 2.27 -22.61
CA ASN A 63 -67.08 1.55 -23.76
C ASN A 63 -68.24 2.36 -24.42
N SER A 64 -69.02 3.07 -23.60
CA SER A 64 -70.03 3.99 -24.09
C SER A 64 -69.42 5.12 -24.91
N LEU A 65 -68.30 5.72 -24.46
CA LEU A 65 -67.56 6.74 -25.19
C LEU A 65 -67.00 6.20 -26.52
N ARG A 66 -66.43 5.02 -26.54
CA ARG A 66 -65.90 4.37 -27.74
C ARG A 66 -66.97 4.06 -28.81
N SER A 67 -68.22 4.00 -28.41
CA SER A 67 -69.32 3.86 -29.35
C SER A 67 -69.78 5.19 -29.99
N THR A 68 -69.17 6.31 -29.62
CA THR A 68 -69.39 7.63 -30.20
C THR A 68 -68.20 8.05 -31.04
N GLU A 69 -68.39 9.06 -31.95
CA GLU A 69 -67.29 9.68 -32.64
C GLU A 69 -66.44 10.51 -31.62
N LEU A 70 -65.22 10.12 -31.44
CA LEU A 70 -64.28 10.80 -30.54
C LEU A 70 -63.26 11.60 -31.37
N ASN A 71 -62.91 12.81 -30.92
CA ASN A 71 -61.76 13.50 -31.49
C ASN A 71 -60.42 12.87 -30.95
N CYS A 72 -59.31 13.26 -31.55
CA CYS A 72 -58.00 12.65 -31.21
C CYS A 72 -57.60 12.85 -29.72
N TYR A 73 -57.97 13.98 -29.13
CA TYR A 73 -57.72 14.26 -27.69
C TYR A 73 -58.55 13.33 -26.79
N GLU A 74 -59.84 13.19 -27.12
CA GLU A 74 -60.77 12.32 -26.42
C GLU A 74 -60.35 10.84 -26.49
N GLU A 75 -59.94 10.38 -27.69
CA GLU A 75 -59.37 9.04 -27.90
C GLU A 75 -58.14 8.83 -27.02
N GLY A 76 -57.22 9.80 -27.00
CA GLY A 76 -56.02 9.73 -26.14
C GLY A 76 -56.36 9.65 -24.65
N ALA A 77 -57.35 10.42 -24.20
CA ALA A 77 -57.79 10.42 -22.80
C ALA A 77 -58.46 9.10 -22.42
N VAL A 78 -59.35 8.59 -23.27
CA VAL A 78 -60.01 7.28 -23.09
C VAL A 78 -58.99 6.15 -23.02
N ILE A 79 -57.99 6.14 -23.89
CA ILE A 79 -56.94 5.12 -23.91
C ILE A 79 -56.08 5.24 -22.65
N LYS A 80 -55.67 6.45 -22.22
CA LYS A 80 -54.91 6.64 -21.00
C LYS A 80 -55.63 6.12 -19.76
N LEU A 81 -56.94 6.43 -19.62
CA LEU A 81 -57.74 5.94 -18.51
C LEU A 81 -57.94 4.40 -18.56
N SER A 82 -58.12 3.86 -19.78
CA SER A 82 -58.18 2.41 -20.00
C SER A 82 -56.88 1.72 -19.59
N ALA A 83 -55.74 2.30 -19.98
CA ALA A 83 -54.42 1.79 -19.56
C ALA A 83 -54.23 1.82 -18.05
N TYR A 84 -54.65 2.90 -17.36
CA TYR A 84 -54.65 2.97 -15.91
C TYR A 84 -55.45 1.83 -15.26
N ILE A 85 -56.70 1.61 -15.72
CA ILE A 85 -57.54 0.55 -15.19
C ILE A 85 -56.92 -0.84 -15.43
N LYS A 86 -56.29 -1.05 -16.58
CA LYS A 86 -55.58 -2.30 -16.92
C LYS A 86 -54.42 -2.54 -15.96
N ILE A 87 -53.65 -1.48 -15.61
CA ILE A 87 -52.52 -1.57 -14.64
C ILE A 87 -53.06 -1.99 -13.29
N GLU A 88 -54.11 -1.33 -12.79
CA GLU A 88 -54.71 -1.64 -11.48
C GLU A 88 -55.29 -3.07 -11.43
N ASN A 89 -55.78 -3.62 -12.57
CA ASN A 89 -56.23 -4.95 -12.71
C ASN A 89 -55.13 -6.00 -13.03
N GLY A 90 -53.87 -5.58 -13.09
CA GLY A 90 -52.73 -6.47 -13.31
C GLY A 90 -52.42 -6.75 -14.79
N ASP A 91 -53.21 -6.21 -15.76
CA ASP A 91 -52.99 -6.35 -17.20
C ASP A 91 -52.00 -5.26 -17.66
N ARG A 92 -50.76 -5.36 -17.24
CA ARG A 92 -49.70 -4.40 -17.57
C ARG A 92 -49.35 -4.45 -19.07
N ALA A 93 -49.32 -5.63 -19.66
CA ALA A 93 -49.04 -5.81 -21.08
C ALA A 93 -50.09 -5.12 -21.95
N GLY A 94 -51.36 -5.28 -21.61
CA GLY A 94 -52.46 -4.60 -22.31
C GLY A 94 -52.43 -3.09 -22.11
N ALA A 95 -52.00 -2.61 -20.94
CA ALA A 95 -51.82 -1.17 -20.69
C ALA A 95 -50.71 -0.57 -21.58
N VAL A 96 -49.56 -1.23 -21.67
CA VAL A 96 -48.45 -0.79 -22.57
C VAL A 96 -48.89 -0.77 -23.98
N GLN A 97 -49.62 -1.80 -24.46
CA GLN A 97 -50.16 -1.84 -25.83
C GLN A 97 -51.08 -0.66 -26.11
N ASP A 98 -51.97 -0.29 -25.19
CA ASP A 98 -52.85 0.85 -25.31
C ASP A 98 -52.07 2.16 -25.42
N LEU A 99 -51.11 2.39 -24.51
CA LEU A 99 -50.30 3.61 -24.50
C LEU A 99 -49.47 3.75 -25.78
N LEU A 100 -48.88 2.66 -26.28
CA LEU A 100 -48.14 2.65 -27.54
C LEU A 100 -49.04 2.92 -28.74
N THR A 101 -50.26 2.38 -28.70
CA THR A 101 -51.25 2.66 -29.77
C THR A 101 -51.61 4.14 -29.82
N ALA A 102 -51.81 4.76 -28.64
CA ALA A 102 -52.14 6.18 -28.55
C ALA A 102 -50.96 7.08 -29.03
N LEU A 103 -49.72 6.71 -28.68
CA LEU A 103 -48.51 7.38 -29.16
C LEU A 103 -48.39 7.29 -30.69
N ASN A 104 -48.49 6.07 -31.24
CA ASN A 104 -48.30 5.80 -32.67
C ASN A 104 -49.36 6.43 -33.54
N LYS A 105 -50.59 6.58 -33.04
CA LYS A 105 -51.69 7.26 -33.72
C LYS A 105 -51.69 8.79 -33.56
N GLY A 106 -50.72 9.34 -32.76
CA GLY A 106 -50.66 10.76 -32.48
C GLY A 106 -51.79 11.29 -31.60
N TYR A 107 -52.48 10.41 -30.87
CA TYR A 107 -53.55 10.78 -29.91
C TYR A 107 -53.01 11.38 -28.60
N ILE A 108 -51.75 11.23 -28.35
CA ILE A 108 -51.07 11.86 -27.22
C ILE A 108 -50.36 13.12 -27.73
N PRO A 109 -50.67 14.30 -27.21
CA PRO A 109 -49.97 15.53 -27.56
C PRO A 109 -48.44 15.38 -27.36
N ALA A 110 -47.65 16.02 -28.24
CA ALA A 110 -46.20 15.92 -28.16
C ALA A 110 -45.64 16.33 -26.82
N ALA A 111 -46.28 17.28 -26.12
CA ALA A 111 -45.93 17.71 -24.78
C ALA A 111 -46.09 16.58 -23.73
N ASP A 112 -47.02 15.66 -23.93
CA ASP A 112 -47.32 14.54 -23.00
C ASP A 112 -46.61 13.25 -23.38
N ALA A 113 -46.01 13.19 -24.58
CA ALA A 113 -45.33 12.00 -25.07
C ALA A 113 -44.19 11.55 -24.14
N ALA A 114 -43.41 12.49 -23.63
CA ALA A 114 -42.34 12.22 -22.68
C ALA A 114 -42.87 11.51 -21.42
N GLN A 115 -43.93 12.06 -20.80
CA GLN A 115 -44.50 11.44 -19.60
C GLN A 115 -45.06 10.04 -19.89
N THR A 116 -45.62 9.83 -21.06
CA THR A 116 -46.14 8.53 -21.44
C THR A 116 -45.01 7.48 -21.59
N TYR A 117 -43.90 7.84 -22.23
CA TYR A 117 -42.72 6.96 -22.30
C TYR A 117 -42.18 6.64 -20.91
N TYR A 118 -42.14 7.62 -19.99
CA TYR A 118 -41.73 7.39 -18.61
C TYR A 118 -42.67 6.40 -17.92
N ASN A 119 -44.00 6.55 -18.06
CA ASN A 119 -44.95 5.64 -17.46
C ASN A 119 -44.78 4.20 -18.00
N ILE A 120 -44.55 4.03 -19.30
CA ILE A 120 -44.23 2.72 -19.91
C ILE A 120 -42.93 2.16 -19.31
N ALA A 121 -41.90 2.97 -19.13
CA ALA A 121 -40.65 2.53 -18.50
C ALA A 121 -40.88 2.04 -17.06
N GLN A 122 -41.73 2.73 -16.27
CA GLN A 122 -42.07 2.33 -14.91
C GLN A 122 -42.85 0.99 -14.91
N ILE A 123 -43.72 0.74 -15.88
CA ILE A 123 -44.42 -0.56 -16.01
C ILE A 123 -43.39 -1.68 -16.24
N TYR A 124 -42.44 -1.50 -17.15
CA TYR A 124 -41.41 -2.49 -17.42
C TYR A 124 -40.45 -2.68 -16.26
N LEU A 125 -40.19 -1.63 -15.45
CA LEU A 125 -39.44 -1.78 -14.18
C LEU A 125 -40.19 -2.69 -13.19
N GLN A 126 -41.51 -2.56 -13.07
CA GLN A 126 -42.31 -3.42 -12.21
C GLN A 126 -42.41 -4.88 -12.72
N GLU A 127 -42.29 -5.07 -14.03
CA GLU A 127 -42.23 -6.39 -14.68
C GLU A 127 -40.81 -6.98 -14.68
N GLU A 128 -39.82 -6.27 -14.12
CA GLU A 128 -38.40 -6.63 -14.14
C GLU A 128 -37.79 -6.79 -15.54
N ASP A 129 -38.48 -6.29 -16.59
CA ASP A 129 -37.92 -6.21 -17.94
C ASP A 129 -37.03 -4.97 -18.10
N LEU A 130 -35.82 -5.12 -17.57
CA LEU A 130 -34.87 -4.00 -17.46
C LEU A 130 -34.40 -3.47 -18.79
N GLY A 131 -34.37 -4.34 -19.83
CA GLY A 131 -33.99 -3.94 -21.18
C GLY A 131 -35.00 -2.99 -21.78
N LYS A 132 -36.30 -3.34 -21.73
CA LYS A 132 -37.35 -2.46 -22.19
C LYS A 132 -37.51 -1.21 -21.33
N ALA A 133 -37.34 -1.34 -19.99
CA ALA A 133 -37.35 -0.18 -19.11
C ALA A 133 -36.31 0.85 -19.54
N LEU A 134 -35.07 0.43 -19.82
CA LEU A 134 -34.01 1.31 -20.31
C LEU A 134 -34.33 1.92 -21.69
N ASP A 135 -34.87 1.12 -22.61
CA ASP A 135 -35.29 1.61 -23.94
C ASP A 135 -36.32 2.73 -23.81
N TYR A 136 -37.34 2.54 -22.97
CA TYR A 136 -38.37 3.57 -22.78
C TYR A 136 -37.91 4.77 -21.94
N MET A 137 -36.99 4.60 -21.01
CA MET A 137 -36.31 5.73 -20.35
C MET A 137 -35.49 6.56 -21.35
N THR A 138 -34.86 5.90 -22.32
CA THR A 138 -34.14 6.60 -23.41
C THR A 138 -35.11 7.37 -24.30
N LYS A 139 -36.25 6.76 -24.69
CA LYS A 139 -37.31 7.44 -25.48
C LYS A 139 -37.90 8.63 -24.71
N TRP A 140 -38.08 8.49 -23.40
CA TRP A 140 -38.49 9.60 -22.53
C TRP A 140 -37.53 10.78 -22.64
N GLN A 141 -36.21 10.55 -22.53
CA GLN A 141 -35.20 11.61 -22.65
C GLN A 141 -35.20 12.24 -24.04
N GLN A 142 -35.31 11.43 -25.10
CA GLN A 142 -35.39 11.90 -26.49
C GLN A 142 -36.65 12.77 -26.75
N ALA A 143 -37.72 12.50 -26.03
CA ALA A 143 -38.95 13.30 -26.08
C ALA A 143 -38.88 14.56 -25.17
N GLY A 144 -37.71 14.91 -24.65
CA GLY A 144 -37.48 16.11 -23.82
C GLY A 144 -37.62 15.91 -22.32
N GLY A 145 -37.73 14.67 -21.86
CA GLY A 145 -37.73 14.36 -20.45
C GLY A 145 -36.39 14.74 -19.79
N LYS A 146 -36.46 15.45 -18.68
CA LYS A 146 -35.29 15.86 -17.91
C LYS A 146 -35.27 15.06 -16.60
N PRO A 147 -34.28 14.18 -16.43
CA PRO A 147 -34.24 13.34 -15.24
C PRO A 147 -33.91 14.16 -14.00
N ASP A 148 -34.69 13.97 -12.93
CA ASP A 148 -34.36 14.38 -11.59
C ASP A 148 -33.35 13.42 -10.96
N ARG A 149 -32.95 13.69 -9.73
CA ARG A 149 -31.97 12.85 -8.98
C ARG A 149 -32.40 11.38 -8.93
N THR A 150 -33.68 11.09 -8.71
CA THR A 150 -34.21 9.72 -8.61
C THR A 150 -34.17 9.01 -9.94
N GLN A 151 -34.55 9.70 -11.00
CA GLN A 151 -34.53 9.18 -12.37
C GLN A 151 -33.10 8.97 -12.89
N LYS A 152 -32.16 9.87 -12.51
CA LYS A 152 -30.72 9.67 -12.78
C LYS A 152 -30.18 8.41 -12.09
N TRP A 153 -30.57 8.18 -10.83
CA TRP A 153 -30.22 6.94 -10.11
C TRP A 153 -30.78 5.71 -10.81
N GLN A 154 -32.04 5.74 -11.22
CA GLN A 154 -32.65 4.65 -12.01
C GLN A 154 -31.87 4.40 -13.31
N LEU A 155 -31.50 5.45 -14.04
CA LEU A 155 -30.69 5.35 -15.25
C LEU A 155 -29.31 4.76 -14.99
N ALA A 156 -28.65 5.14 -13.88
CA ALA A 156 -27.37 4.57 -13.49
C ALA A 156 -27.49 3.05 -13.27
N VAL A 157 -28.48 2.64 -12.48
CA VAL A 157 -28.71 1.21 -12.16
C VAL A 157 -29.12 0.40 -13.39
N LEU A 158 -30.03 0.94 -14.22
CA LEU A 158 -30.46 0.27 -15.44
C LEU A 158 -29.31 0.07 -16.44
N ASN A 159 -28.51 1.10 -16.63
CA ASN A 159 -27.33 1.00 -17.51
C ASN A 159 -26.29 0.01 -16.94
N GLN A 160 -26.10 -0.01 -15.62
CA GLN A 160 -25.22 -0.99 -14.97
C GLN A 160 -25.69 -2.43 -15.22
N ARG A 161 -27.01 -2.69 -15.10
CA ARG A 161 -27.58 -4.03 -15.32
C ARG A 161 -27.61 -4.44 -16.79
N ALA A 162 -27.56 -3.46 -17.70
CA ALA A 162 -27.45 -3.68 -19.14
C ALA A 162 -25.99 -3.70 -19.64
N ASP A 163 -25.02 -3.76 -18.75
CA ASP A 163 -23.57 -3.71 -19.02
C ASP A 163 -23.09 -2.45 -19.78
N ASN A 164 -23.94 -1.42 -19.81
CA ASN A 164 -23.62 -0.11 -20.40
C ASN A 164 -22.81 0.74 -19.38
N TYR A 165 -21.69 0.20 -18.91
CA TYR A 165 -20.95 0.77 -17.77
C TYR A 165 -20.52 2.23 -17.96
N LYS A 166 -20.22 2.68 -19.18
CA LYS A 166 -19.85 4.09 -19.44
C LYS A 166 -21.00 5.05 -19.16
N GLU A 167 -22.21 4.71 -19.62
CA GLU A 167 -23.41 5.51 -19.34
C GLU A 167 -23.81 5.42 -17.87
N ALA A 168 -23.67 4.25 -17.27
CA ALA A 168 -23.91 4.07 -15.84
C ALA A 168 -22.99 4.97 -14.99
N VAL A 169 -21.69 5.05 -15.34
CA VAL A 169 -20.74 5.98 -14.68
C VAL A 169 -21.23 7.42 -14.79
N ARG A 170 -21.58 7.87 -15.99
CA ARG A 170 -22.05 9.25 -16.21
C ARG A 170 -23.21 9.60 -15.28
N TRP A 171 -24.23 8.75 -15.23
CA TRP A 171 -25.41 9.00 -14.40
C TRP A 171 -25.10 8.92 -12.91
N ALA A 172 -24.28 7.96 -12.49
CA ALA A 172 -23.88 7.83 -11.10
C ALA A 172 -23.02 9.01 -10.61
N GLU A 173 -22.15 9.56 -11.46
CA GLU A 173 -21.37 10.77 -11.18
C GLU A 173 -22.27 12.02 -11.06
N GLU A 174 -23.28 12.14 -11.92
CA GLU A 174 -24.27 13.22 -11.82
C GLU A 174 -25.05 13.14 -10.50
N VAL A 175 -25.47 11.92 -10.09
CA VAL A 175 -26.15 11.70 -8.81
C VAL A 175 -25.23 12.09 -7.65
N ARG A 176 -23.96 11.68 -7.69
CA ARG A 176 -22.97 12.05 -6.66
C ARG A 176 -22.78 13.56 -6.58
N ALA A 177 -22.72 14.23 -7.72
CA ALA A 177 -22.56 15.68 -7.79
C ALA A 177 -23.76 16.43 -7.20
N GLU A 178 -24.99 15.94 -7.48
CA GLU A 178 -26.22 16.52 -6.90
C GLU A 178 -26.33 16.27 -5.40
N ASP A 179 -25.92 15.10 -4.92
CA ASP A 179 -25.91 14.79 -3.48
C ASP A 179 -24.89 15.65 -2.73
N GLY A 180 -23.81 16.10 -3.38
CA GLY A 180 -22.80 16.99 -2.81
C GLY A 180 -22.22 16.46 -1.49
N ALA A 181 -22.40 17.21 -0.40
CA ALA A 181 -21.95 16.80 0.94
C ALA A 181 -22.86 15.74 1.60
N ASN A 182 -24.03 15.47 1.02
CA ASN A 182 -24.96 14.47 1.54
C ASN A 182 -24.57 13.08 1.09
N TYR A 183 -23.66 12.44 1.83
CA TYR A 183 -23.14 11.12 1.54
C TYR A 183 -24.24 10.06 1.45
N LYS A 184 -24.22 9.28 0.36
CA LYS A 184 -25.11 8.14 0.11
C LYS A 184 -24.25 6.91 -0.21
N GLN A 185 -24.21 5.96 0.71
CA GLN A 185 -23.40 4.73 0.61
C GLN A 185 -23.62 4.01 -0.72
N GLU A 186 -24.87 3.85 -1.13
CA GLU A 186 -25.25 3.13 -2.36
C GLU A 186 -24.65 3.74 -3.63
N VAL A 187 -24.48 5.06 -3.66
CA VAL A 187 -23.90 5.77 -4.81
C VAL A 187 -22.41 5.47 -4.92
N TYR A 188 -21.71 5.47 -3.79
CA TYR A 188 -20.28 5.16 -3.74
C TYR A 188 -20.01 3.68 -4.01
N ASP A 189 -20.85 2.77 -3.53
CA ASP A 189 -20.74 1.33 -3.81
C ASP A 189 -20.96 1.04 -5.32
N LEU A 190 -21.92 1.73 -5.95
CA LEU A 190 -22.12 1.62 -7.40
C LEU A 190 -20.93 2.19 -8.17
N LEU A 191 -20.42 3.37 -7.82
CA LEU A 191 -19.26 3.98 -8.45
C LEU A 191 -18.01 3.10 -8.28
N LEU A 192 -17.80 2.50 -7.11
CA LEU A 192 -16.72 1.55 -6.86
C LEU A 192 -16.76 0.39 -7.88
N TYR A 193 -17.94 -0.22 -8.04
CA TYR A 193 -18.15 -1.29 -9.02
C TYR A 193 -17.89 -0.81 -10.47
N LEU A 194 -18.48 0.31 -10.84
CA LEU A 194 -18.40 0.85 -12.20
C LEU A 194 -16.99 1.27 -12.61
N TYR A 195 -16.24 1.93 -11.72
CA TYR A 195 -14.86 2.31 -11.99
C TYR A 195 -13.94 1.10 -12.12
N ASN A 196 -14.21 0.04 -11.35
CA ASN A 196 -13.50 -1.22 -11.53
C ASN A 196 -13.79 -1.84 -12.90
N GLN A 197 -15.06 -1.91 -13.34
CA GLN A 197 -15.44 -2.45 -14.65
C GLN A 197 -14.90 -1.63 -15.82
N THR A 198 -14.79 -0.32 -15.67
CA THR A 198 -14.30 0.60 -16.70
C THR A 198 -12.80 0.89 -16.63
N GLY A 199 -12.08 0.30 -15.65
CA GLY A 199 -10.64 0.48 -15.48
C GLY A 199 -10.22 1.90 -15.08
N GLN A 200 -11.10 2.69 -14.46
CA GLN A 200 -10.84 4.07 -14.04
C GLN A 200 -10.16 4.09 -12.65
N LYS A 201 -8.92 3.59 -12.58
CA LYS A 201 -8.19 3.33 -11.33
C LYS A 201 -8.04 4.56 -10.42
N ALA A 202 -7.78 5.74 -10.97
CA ALA A 202 -7.64 6.96 -10.19
C ALA A 202 -8.95 7.31 -9.45
N LYS A 203 -10.07 7.29 -10.16
CA LYS A 203 -11.41 7.54 -9.58
C LYS A 203 -11.83 6.43 -8.60
N LEU A 204 -11.40 5.19 -8.88
CA LEU A 204 -11.56 4.06 -7.97
C LEU A 204 -10.89 4.32 -6.61
N ALA A 205 -9.63 4.80 -6.64
CA ALA A 205 -8.90 5.14 -5.42
C ALA A 205 -9.59 6.26 -4.63
N GLU A 206 -10.02 7.34 -5.29
CA GLU A 206 -10.76 8.45 -4.66
C GLU A 206 -12.04 7.97 -3.94
N VAL A 207 -12.81 7.10 -4.61
CA VAL A 207 -14.03 6.54 -4.01
C VAL A 207 -13.69 5.64 -2.82
N LEU A 208 -12.66 4.81 -2.93
CA LEU A 208 -12.22 3.94 -1.85
C LEU A 208 -11.73 4.73 -0.63
N GLU A 209 -11.04 5.84 -0.83
CA GLU A 209 -10.61 6.72 0.28
C GLU A 209 -11.82 7.24 1.06
N VAL A 210 -12.87 7.71 0.37
CA VAL A 210 -14.12 8.16 1.03
C VAL A 210 -14.80 7.00 1.76
N LEU A 211 -14.86 5.82 1.14
CA LEU A 211 -15.50 4.64 1.74
C LEU A 211 -14.77 4.17 3.00
N VAL A 212 -13.45 4.17 2.99
CA VAL A 212 -12.61 3.84 4.16
C VAL A 212 -12.77 4.88 5.27
N GLU A 213 -12.79 6.16 4.93
CA GLU A 213 -12.99 7.24 5.91
C GLU A 213 -14.34 7.12 6.61
N ARG A 214 -15.40 6.84 5.85
CA ARG A 214 -16.76 6.73 6.36
C ARG A 214 -17.05 5.41 7.07
N ASN A 215 -16.36 4.34 6.68
CA ASN A 215 -16.57 2.99 7.18
C ASN A 215 -15.23 2.35 7.60
N PRO A 216 -14.53 2.89 8.60
CA PRO A 216 -13.16 2.48 8.94
C PRO A 216 -13.05 1.04 9.46
N THR A 217 -14.16 0.45 9.90
CA THR A 217 -14.22 -0.95 10.35
C THR A 217 -14.55 -1.95 9.24
N GLU A 218 -14.98 -1.47 8.08
CA GLU A 218 -15.36 -2.30 6.94
C GLU A 218 -14.14 -2.74 6.14
N ARG A 219 -13.65 -3.91 6.46
CA ARG A 219 -12.43 -4.49 5.90
C ARG A 219 -12.42 -4.54 4.37
N LYS A 220 -13.58 -4.80 3.73
CA LYS A 220 -13.68 -4.93 2.27
C LYS A 220 -13.13 -3.71 1.50
N TYR A 221 -13.30 -2.51 2.04
CA TYR A 221 -12.81 -1.28 1.40
C TYR A 221 -11.29 -1.12 1.57
N TRP A 222 -10.77 -1.52 2.73
CA TRP A 222 -9.33 -1.54 2.97
C TRP A 222 -8.61 -2.55 2.05
N ASP A 223 -9.17 -3.75 1.89
CA ASP A 223 -8.62 -4.76 0.99
C ASP A 223 -8.67 -4.27 -0.47
N ALA A 224 -9.76 -3.59 -0.87
CA ALA A 224 -9.90 -3.04 -2.21
C ALA A 224 -8.90 -1.92 -2.51
N ILE A 225 -8.69 -0.97 -1.58
CA ILE A 225 -7.72 0.12 -1.80
C ILE A 225 -6.27 -0.40 -1.77
N ALA A 226 -5.95 -1.36 -0.89
CA ALA A 226 -4.65 -2.01 -0.89
C ALA A 226 -4.40 -2.72 -2.22
N GLY A 227 -5.39 -3.49 -2.71
CA GLY A 227 -5.33 -4.19 -3.99
C GLY A 227 -5.15 -3.24 -5.17
N ASN A 228 -5.84 -2.11 -5.19
CA ASN A 228 -5.69 -1.09 -6.23
C ASN A 228 -4.27 -0.53 -6.28
N TYR A 229 -3.68 -0.17 -5.12
CA TYR A 229 -2.31 0.32 -5.07
C TYR A 229 -1.28 -0.74 -5.46
N PHE A 230 -1.50 -2.02 -5.11
CA PHE A 230 -0.65 -3.12 -5.59
C PHE A 230 -0.72 -3.28 -7.12
N ALA A 231 -1.92 -3.23 -7.71
CA ALA A 231 -2.11 -3.34 -9.15
C ALA A 231 -1.45 -2.19 -9.94
N ASP A 232 -1.25 -1.04 -9.30
CA ASP A 232 -0.57 0.12 -9.88
C ASP A 232 0.92 0.20 -9.55
N ASN A 233 1.50 -0.85 -8.94
CA ASN A 233 2.88 -0.91 -8.45
C ASN A 233 3.22 0.20 -7.41
N GLU A 234 2.22 0.76 -6.76
CA GLU A 234 2.39 1.75 -5.69
C GLU A 234 2.56 1.06 -4.33
N GLU A 235 3.56 0.16 -4.23
CA GLU A 235 3.79 -0.69 -3.05
C GLU A 235 3.88 0.11 -1.74
N ARG A 236 4.39 1.33 -1.78
CA ARG A 236 4.51 2.18 -0.59
C ARG A 236 3.14 2.61 -0.06
N LYS A 237 2.23 2.99 -0.94
CA LYS A 237 0.85 3.32 -0.56
C LYS A 237 0.11 2.08 -0.06
N ALA A 238 0.28 0.94 -0.74
CA ALA A 238 -0.27 -0.33 -0.27
C ALA A 238 0.23 -0.69 1.13
N PHE A 239 1.50 -0.44 1.44
CA PHE A 239 2.06 -0.63 2.78
C PHE A 239 1.43 0.30 3.82
N GLU A 240 1.25 1.60 3.50
CA GLU A 240 0.60 2.53 4.43
C GLU A 240 -0.84 2.08 4.76
N VAL A 241 -1.57 1.55 3.77
CA VAL A 241 -2.89 0.96 3.98
C VAL A 241 -2.80 -0.27 4.90
N GLN A 242 -1.88 -1.20 4.64
CA GLN A 242 -1.68 -2.38 5.48
C GLN A 242 -1.30 -2.01 6.92
N LYS A 243 -0.49 -0.97 7.08
CA LYS A 243 -0.13 -0.42 8.39
C LYS A 243 -1.34 0.17 9.11
N ALA A 244 -2.19 0.92 8.42
CA ALA A 244 -3.43 1.45 8.98
C ALA A 244 -4.38 0.31 9.39
N MET A 245 -4.53 -0.73 8.55
CA MET A 245 -5.31 -1.93 8.88
C MET A 245 -4.77 -2.65 10.13
N TYR A 246 -3.45 -2.74 10.26
CA TYR A 246 -2.81 -3.31 11.45
C TYR A 246 -3.13 -2.49 12.70
N LEU A 247 -2.95 -1.17 12.64
CA LEU A 247 -3.23 -0.27 13.76
C LEU A 247 -4.70 -0.25 14.16
N GLY A 248 -5.61 -0.36 13.18
CA GLY A 248 -7.05 -0.49 13.38
C GLY A 248 -7.51 -1.88 13.84
N GLY A 249 -6.58 -2.84 13.97
CA GLY A 249 -6.89 -4.20 14.41
C GLY A 249 -7.72 -5.01 13.41
N LEU A 250 -7.67 -4.67 12.13
CA LEU A 250 -8.40 -5.36 11.06
C LEU A 250 -7.68 -6.63 10.57
N LEU A 251 -6.35 -6.74 10.81
CA LEU A 251 -5.58 -7.92 10.47
C LEU A 251 -5.69 -8.96 11.58
N LYS A 252 -6.06 -10.19 11.22
CA LYS A 252 -6.40 -11.24 12.19
C LYS A 252 -5.51 -12.48 12.09
N THR A 253 -5.03 -12.80 10.88
CA THR A 253 -4.26 -14.03 10.66
C THR A 253 -2.76 -13.78 10.79
N GLU A 254 -2.01 -14.83 11.09
CA GLU A 254 -0.55 -14.80 11.17
C GLU A 254 0.07 -14.29 9.86
N ASP A 255 -0.41 -14.77 8.71
CA ASP A 255 0.07 -14.34 7.39
C ASP A 255 -0.11 -12.85 7.13
N GLU A 256 -1.24 -12.28 7.57
CA GLU A 256 -1.51 -10.85 7.44
C GLU A 256 -0.55 -10.02 8.30
N LEU A 257 -0.33 -10.44 9.52
CA LEU A 257 0.59 -9.79 10.45
C LEU A 257 2.04 -9.90 9.96
N MET A 258 2.42 -11.07 9.44
CA MET A 258 3.74 -11.29 8.85
C MET A 258 3.97 -10.46 7.59
N ARG A 259 2.92 -10.18 6.78
CA ARG A 259 3.05 -9.21 5.66
C ARG A 259 3.47 -7.83 6.14
N VAL A 260 2.90 -7.35 7.24
CA VAL A 260 3.30 -6.05 7.83
C VAL A 260 4.76 -6.06 8.28
N VAL A 261 5.19 -7.14 8.95
CA VAL A 261 6.60 -7.34 9.35
C VAL A 261 7.52 -7.28 8.13
N ASN A 262 7.16 -8.04 7.08
CA ASN A 262 7.95 -8.11 5.85
C ASN A 262 8.02 -6.76 5.12
N PHE A 263 6.94 -5.98 5.11
CA PHE A 263 6.94 -4.64 4.53
C PHE A 263 7.85 -3.68 5.29
N TYR A 264 7.78 -3.66 6.62
CA TYR A 264 8.70 -2.85 7.42
C TYR A 264 10.16 -3.20 7.12
N ASN A 265 10.48 -4.50 7.02
CA ASN A 265 11.82 -4.96 6.70
C ASN A 265 12.23 -4.54 5.28
N ARG A 266 11.36 -4.72 4.30
CA ARG A 266 11.58 -4.33 2.89
C ARG A 266 11.81 -2.83 2.72
N PHE A 267 11.11 -2.01 3.49
CA PHE A 267 11.27 -0.56 3.49
C PHE A 267 12.36 -0.05 4.47
N ASN A 268 13.31 -0.93 4.81
CA ASN A 268 14.48 -0.61 5.63
C ASN A 268 14.14 -0.04 7.02
N ALA A 269 13.10 -0.58 7.63
CA ALA A 269 12.67 -0.25 8.98
C ALA A 269 12.69 -1.48 9.91
N PRO A 270 13.87 -2.15 10.07
CA PRO A 270 13.97 -3.43 10.77
C PRO A 270 13.55 -3.35 12.24
N TYR A 271 13.77 -2.22 12.90
CA TYR A 271 13.32 -2.02 14.28
C TYR A 271 11.79 -2.07 14.40
N HIS A 272 11.07 -1.43 13.47
CA HIS A 272 9.61 -1.48 13.47
C HIS A 272 9.09 -2.88 13.15
N ALA A 273 9.73 -3.57 12.19
CA ALA A 273 9.44 -4.97 11.88
C ALA A 273 9.59 -5.85 13.14
N ALA A 274 10.71 -5.70 13.86
CA ALA A 274 10.97 -6.44 15.11
C ALA A 274 9.90 -6.16 16.17
N ARG A 275 9.53 -4.89 16.37
CA ARG A 275 8.51 -4.50 17.34
C ARG A 275 7.14 -5.10 17.06
N VAL A 276 6.74 -5.14 15.78
CA VAL A 276 5.49 -5.78 15.37
C VAL A 276 5.57 -7.27 15.61
N LEU A 277 6.64 -7.93 15.13
CA LEU A 277 6.83 -9.37 15.28
C LEU A 277 6.83 -9.80 16.76
N GLU A 278 7.60 -9.13 17.59
CA GLU A 278 7.68 -9.42 19.02
C GLU A 278 6.34 -9.23 19.72
N LYS A 279 5.65 -8.10 19.45
CA LYS A 279 4.32 -7.82 20.03
C LYS A 279 3.33 -8.92 19.68
N GLU A 280 3.30 -9.33 18.42
CA GLU A 280 2.31 -10.28 17.94
C GLU A 280 2.64 -11.73 18.37
N MET A 281 3.92 -12.07 18.47
CA MET A 281 4.36 -13.33 19.09
C MET A 281 4.00 -13.39 20.57
N ASN A 282 4.19 -12.29 21.31
CA ASN A 282 3.82 -12.23 22.74
C ASN A 282 2.32 -12.27 22.96
N ALA A 283 1.53 -11.78 22.01
CA ALA A 283 0.08 -11.88 22.01
C ALA A 283 -0.46 -13.26 21.53
N GLY A 284 0.44 -14.16 21.08
CA GLY A 284 0.06 -15.48 20.55
C GLY A 284 -0.61 -15.42 19.17
N ARG A 285 -0.53 -14.30 18.46
CA ARG A 285 -1.10 -14.14 17.12
C ARG A 285 -0.10 -14.52 16.01
N ILE A 286 1.17 -14.54 16.32
CA ILE A 286 2.24 -15.14 15.51
C ILE A 286 2.88 -16.24 16.33
N SER A 287 3.11 -17.38 15.72
CA SER A 287 3.70 -18.55 16.38
C SER A 287 5.17 -18.29 16.80
N LYS A 288 5.56 -18.75 18.01
CA LYS A 288 6.96 -18.70 18.50
C LYS A 288 7.72 -19.95 18.03
N ASN A 289 7.86 -20.14 16.74
CA ASN A 289 8.71 -21.18 16.17
C ASN A 289 10.14 -20.69 15.94
N LEU A 290 11.03 -21.60 15.56
CA LEU A 290 12.44 -21.28 15.33
C LEU A 290 12.61 -20.21 14.24
N ASP A 291 11.89 -20.32 13.12
CA ASP A 291 12.01 -19.40 11.98
C ASP A 291 11.65 -17.96 12.38
N HIS A 292 10.57 -17.78 13.15
CA HIS A 292 10.15 -16.46 13.62
C HIS A 292 11.09 -15.88 14.69
N LEU A 293 11.63 -16.74 15.57
CA LEU A 293 12.65 -16.31 16.53
C LEU A 293 13.95 -15.90 15.83
N GLU A 294 14.37 -16.64 14.81
CA GLU A 294 15.53 -16.27 13.98
C GLU A 294 15.32 -14.96 13.24
N LEU A 295 14.12 -14.77 12.66
CA LEU A 295 13.75 -13.52 12.00
C LEU A 295 13.79 -12.35 12.97
N LEU A 296 13.18 -12.50 14.16
CA LEU A 296 13.16 -11.45 15.19
C LEU A 296 14.58 -11.08 15.66
N ALA A 297 15.41 -12.09 15.89
CA ALA A 297 16.81 -11.89 16.24
C ALA A 297 17.56 -11.14 15.14
N ASN A 298 17.35 -11.52 13.88
CA ASN A 298 17.95 -10.85 12.74
C ASN A 298 17.52 -9.38 12.64
N LEU A 299 16.22 -9.11 12.77
CA LEU A 299 15.68 -7.76 12.71
C LEU A 299 16.28 -6.85 13.79
N TYR A 300 16.43 -7.35 15.03
CA TYR A 300 17.09 -6.61 16.10
C TYR A 300 18.58 -6.40 15.85
N GLN A 301 19.30 -7.41 15.33
CA GLN A 301 20.72 -7.27 14.98
C GLN A 301 20.94 -6.23 13.86
N VAL A 302 20.13 -6.27 12.79
CA VAL A 302 20.19 -5.28 11.71
C VAL A 302 19.85 -3.87 12.21
N ALA A 303 18.91 -3.77 13.16
CA ALA A 303 18.57 -2.52 13.83
C ALA A 303 19.62 -2.06 14.85
N ARG A 304 20.71 -2.82 15.07
CA ARG A 304 21.74 -2.62 16.11
C ARG A 304 21.21 -2.63 17.55
N GLU A 305 20.10 -3.27 17.78
CA GLU A 305 19.46 -3.47 19.08
C GLU A 305 19.97 -4.78 19.73
N HIS A 306 21.30 -4.88 19.93
CA HIS A 306 21.95 -6.12 20.38
C HIS A 306 21.46 -6.60 21.74
N GLU A 307 21.14 -5.67 22.65
CA GLU A 307 20.59 -6.02 23.97
C GLU A 307 19.23 -6.72 23.87
N LYS A 308 18.39 -6.31 22.88
CA LYS A 308 17.10 -6.97 22.60
C LYS A 308 17.27 -8.25 21.79
N ALA A 309 18.28 -8.32 20.93
CA ALA A 309 18.57 -9.51 20.16
C ALA A 309 19.00 -10.69 21.03
N ILE A 310 19.84 -10.46 22.05
CA ILE A 310 20.41 -11.50 22.91
C ILE A 310 19.38 -12.46 23.50
N PRO A 311 18.31 -12.01 24.20
CA PRO A 311 17.32 -12.92 24.77
C PRO A 311 16.55 -13.70 23.70
N VAL A 312 16.33 -13.10 22.53
CA VAL A 312 15.65 -13.78 21.39
C VAL A 312 16.54 -14.85 20.79
N ILE A 313 17.83 -14.56 20.60
CA ILE A 313 18.82 -15.54 20.08
C ILE A 313 18.92 -16.73 21.04
N LYS A 314 18.89 -16.50 22.35
CA LYS A 314 18.87 -17.60 23.33
C LYS A 314 17.62 -18.46 23.18
N GLN A 315 16.44 -17.86 23.05
CA GLN A 315 15.20 -18.60 22.79
C GLN A 315 15.27 -19.39 21.49
N ALA A 316 15.85 -18.82 20.42
CA ALA A 316 16.04 -19.52 19.15
C ALA A 316 17.03 -20.70 19.29
N ALA A 317 18.09 -20.54 20.09
CA ALA A 317 19.04 -21.61 20.36
C ALA A 317 18.37 -22.78 21.13
N ASP A 318 17.54 -22.46 22.11
CA ASP A 318 16.77 -23.43 22.89
C ASP A 318 15.69 -24.13 22.04
N ALA A 319 15.15 -23.43 21.04
CA ALA A 319 14.19 -23.99 20.07
C ALA A 319 14.83 -24.85 18.96
N GLY A 320 16.13 -25.12 19.03
CA GLY A 320 16.83 -26.00 18.09
C GLY A 320 17.77 -25.33 17.09
N GLY A 321 18.00 -24.01 17.20
CA GLY A 321 18.87 -23.24 16.31
C GLY A 321 20.38 -23.56 16.39
N GLY A 322 20.79 -24.35 17.38
CA GLY A 322 22.11 -24.95 17.46
C GLY A 322 23.27 -23.97 17.46
N GLY A 323 24.43 -24.40 16.94
CA GLY A 323 25.67 -23.63 16.92
C GLY A 323 25.57 -22.31 16.14
N ALA A 324 24.72 -22.25 15.10
CA ALA A 324 24.50 -21.03 14.34
C ALA A 324 23.91 -19.91 15.21
N MET A 325 23.02 -20.22 16.14
CA MET A 325 22.47 -19.23 17.06
C MET A 325 23.50 -18.78 18.10
N TYR A 326 24.35 -19.69 18.60
CA TYR A 326 25.46 -19.33 19.48
C TYR A 326 26.52 -18.48 18.77
N GLU A 327 26.78 -18.69 17.49
CA GLU A 327 27.64 -17.80 16.67
C GLU A 327 27.06 -16.37 16.63
N ARG A 328 25.74 -16.24 16.36
CA ARG A 328 25.04 -14.94 16.37
C ARG A 328 25.05 -14.30 17.74
N LEU A 329 24.89 -15.10 18.80
CA LEU A 329 24.95 -14.64 20.18
C LEU A 329 26.32 -14.04 20.49
N GLY A 330 27.41 -14.75 20.12
CA GLY A 330 28.78 -14.28 20.29
C GLY A 330 29.04 -12.95 19.57
N ARG A 331 28.57 -12.81 18.33
CA ARG A 331 28.65 -11.53 17.60
C ARG A 331 27.92 -10.40 18.32
N SER A 332 26.68 -10.65 18.78
CA SER A 332 25.91 -9.61 19.52
C SER A 332 26.59 -9.22 20.83
N TYR A 333 27.24 -10.15 21.51
CA TYR A 333 28.03 -9.82 22.69
C TYR A 333 29.31 -9.04 22.35
N ALA A 334 29.99 -9.37 21.24
CA ALA A 334 31.16 -8.64 20.76
C ALA A 334 30.82 -7.17 20.43
N ASP A 335 29.69 -6.94 19.76
CA ASP A 335 29.20 -5.58 19.45
C ASP A 335 28.91 -4.76 20.71
N LEU A 336 28.57 -5.40 21.82
CA LEU A 336 28.41 -4.80 23.15
C LEU A 336 29.68 -4.81 24.00
N GLN A 337 30.84 -5.25 23.47
CA GLN A 337 32.11 -5.39 24.14
C GLN A 337 32.07 -6.31 25.41
N LYS A 338 31.09 -7.23 25.43
CA LYS A 338 30.98 -8.25 26.49
C LYS A 338 31.88 -9.43 26.16
N TRP A 339 33.17 -9.20 26.33
CA TRP A 339 34.24 -10.06 25.82
C TRP A 339 34.23 -11.47 26.36
N LYS A 340 33.90 -11.65 27.64
CA LYS A 340 33.82 -12.99 28.23
C LYS A 340 32.67 -13.79 27.66
N GLU A 341 31.50 -13.17 27.60
CA GLU A 341 30.28 -13.78 27.03
C GLU A 341 30.45 -14.06 25.55
N THR A 342 31.20 -13.22 24.82
CA THR A 342 31.58 -13.46 23.42
C THR A 342 32.35 -14.76 23.27
N GLU A 343 33.39 -14.93 24.05
CA GLU A 343 34.24 -16.14 24.04
C GLU A 343 33.44 -17.39 24.39
N ASP A 344 32.65 -17.33 25.46
CA ASP A 344 31.82 -18.44 25.93
C ASP A 344 30.80 -18.89 24.84
N ALA A 345 30.10 -17.93 24.23
CA ALA A 345 29.12 -18.19 23.18
C ALA A 345 29.76 -18.78 21.93
N LEU A 346 30.90 -18.25 21.47
CA LEU A 346 31.58 -18.72 20.29
C LEU A 346 32.23 -20.10 20.48
N ASN A 347 32.77 -20.38 21.65
CA ASN A 347 33.26 -21.72 21.98
C ASN A 347 32.14 -22.75 21.95
N LYS A 348 30.94 -22.38 22.46
CA LYS A 348 29.77 -23.23 22.42
C LYS A 348 29.30 -23.42 20.96
N ALA A 349 29.31 -22.37 20.15
CA ALA A 349 28.99 -22.45 18.74
C ALA A 349 29.91 -23.45 17.99
N ILE A 350 31.22 -23.36 18.24
CA ILE A 350 32.22 -24.24 17.64
C ILE A 350 32.02 -25.70 18.05
N SER A 351 31.73 -25.94 19.33
CA SER A 351 31.54 -27.29 19.88
C SER A 351 30.26 -27.96 19.34
N MET A 352 29.19 -27.18 19.12
CA MET A 352 27.92 -27.69 18.57
C MET A 352 28.00 -27.90 17.04
N GLY A 353 28.87 -27.19 16.36
CA GLY A 353 28.94 -27.20 14.91
C GLY A 353 27.85 -26.39 14.21
N GLY A 354 27.76 -26.49 12.88
CA GLY A 354 26.76 -25.76 12.09
C GLY A 354 27.01 -24.25 11.94
N ILE A 355 28.21 -23.77 12.33
CA ILE A 355 28.63 -22.38 12.13
C ILE A 355 29.08 -22.17 10.69
N LYS A 356 28.80 -20.97 10.15
CA LYS A 356 29.13 -20.64 8.75
C LYS A 356 30.60 -20.34 8.53
N ASP A 357 31.23 -19.66 9.48
CA ASP A 357 32.61 -19.20 9.38
C ASP A 357 33.36 -19.42 10.69
N ARG A 358 33.95 -20.60 10.80
CA ARG A 358 34.75 -21.00 11.97
C ARG A 358 35.99 -20.11 12.15
N GLY A 359 36.60 -19.68 11.03
CA GLY A 359 37.75 -18.79 11.07
C GLY A 359 37.43 -17.44 11.71
N ASN A 360 36.34 -16.80 11.31
CA ASN A 360 35.91 -15.54 11.92
C ASN A 360 35.47 -15.71 13.38
N ALA A 361 34.91 -16.86 13.75
CA ALA A 361 34.61 -17.14 15.16
C ALA A 361 35.91 -17.13 16.00
N TYR A 362 36.98 -17.76 15.52
CA TYR A 362 38.28 -17.71 16.22
C TYR A 362 38.91 -16.32 16.22
N VAL A 363 38.72 -15.50 15.19
CA VAL A 363 39.15 -14.08 15.21
C VAL A 363 38.47 -13.33 16.35
N LEU A 364 37.13 -13.46 16.50
CA LEU A 364 36.39 -12.80 17.58
C LEU A 364 36.79 -13.33 18.99
N ILE A 365 37.07 -14.64 19.13
CA ILE A 365 37.60 -15.22 20.37
C ILE A 365 38.97 -14.60 20.66
N GLY A 366 39.84 -14.53 19.64
CA GLY A 366 41.15 -13.90 19.79
C GLY A 366 41.06 -12.42 20.20
N GLN A 367 40.16 -11.66 19.56
CA GLN A 367 39.91 -10.29 19.96
C GLN A 367 39.40 -10.18 21.41
N SER A 368 38.46 -11.04 21.81
CA SER A 368 37.92 -11.06 23.17
C SER A 368 39.01 -11.33 24.21
N ARG A 369 39.95 -12.24 23.93
CA ARG A 369 41.10 -12.53 24.78
C ARG A 369 42.09 -11.37 24.82
N TYR A 370 42.37 -10.76 23.69
CA TYR A 370 43.24 -9.59 23.56
C TYR A 370 42.72 -8.43 24.43
N GLU A 371 41.44 -8.07 24.29
CA GLU A 371 40.82 -6.99 25.05
C GLU A 371 40.80 -7.24 26.57
N ARG A 372 40.77 -8.49 26.99
CA ARG A 372 40.88 -8.90 28.40
C ARG A 372 42.32 -9.07 28.87
N GLY A 373 43.33 -8.82 28.05
CA GLY A 373 44.75 -8.90 28.39
C GLY A 373 45.37 -10.27 28.23
N ASP A 374 44.63 -11.31 27.84
CA ASP A 374 45.16 -12.65 27.55
C ASP A 374 45.82 -12.68 26.16
N ARG A 375 47.00 -12.14 26.07
CA ARG A 375 47.75 -12.04 24.82
C ARG A 375 48.18 -13.39 24.26
N ALA A 376 48.53 -14.34 25.14
CA ALA A 376 48.93 -15.66 24.70
C ALA A 376 47.76 -16.45 24.11
N GLY A 377 46.60 -16.45 24.81
CA GLY A 377 45.37 -17.07 24.30
C GLY A 377 44.83 -16.39 23.06
N ALA A 378 44.98 -15.03 22.95
CA ALA A 378 44.60 -14.28 21.76
C ALA A 378 45.39 -14.75 20.52
N ARG A 379 46.73 -14.83 20.64
CA ARG A 379 47.63 -15.26 19.56
C ARG A 379 47.30 -16.66 19.09
N GLU A 380 47.03 -17.59 20.02
CA GLU A 380 46.62 -18.94 19.71
C GLU A 380 45.30 -19.00 18.92
N SER A 381 44.31 -18.21 19.35
CA SER A 381 43.02 -18.10 18.66
C SER A 381 43.16 -17.54 17.24
N PHE A 382 44.00 -16.51 17.05
CA PHE A 382 44.26 -15.93 15.74
C PHE A 382 45.00 -16.93 14.80
N LYS A 383 45.85 -17.79 15.32
CA LYS A 383 46.44 -18.89 14.55
C LYS A 383 45.37 -19.91 14.10
N GLN A 384 44.48 -20.30 15.04
CA GLN A 384 43.39 -21.24 14.76
C GLN A 384 42.37 -20.69 13.74
N ALA A 385 42.26 -19.37 13.60
CA ALA A 385 41.43 -18.72 12.59
C ALA A 385 41.84 -19.08 11.16
N GLY A 386 43.16 -19.23 10.91
CA GLY A 386 43.72 -19.69 9.62
C GLY A 386 43.46 -18.76 8.44
N ASN A 387 42.87 -17.60 8.65
CA ASN A 387 42.46 -16.64 7.63
C ASN A 387 43.33 -15.37 7.65
N ASN A 388 43.10 -14.45 6.70
CA ASN A 388 43.86 -13.21 6.60
C ASN A 388 43.64 -12.32 7.83
N ALA A 389 42.43 -12.27 8.39
CA ALA A 389 42.11 -11.48 9.55
C ALA A 389 42.92 -11.93 10.78
N GLY A 390 43.02 -13.23 11.03
CA GLY A 390 43.87 -13.78 12.09
C GLY A 390 45.34 -13.44 11.90
N ARG A 391 45.87 -13.53 10.67
CA ARG A 391 47.24 -13.10 10.36
C ARG A 391 47.46 -11.61 10.64
N SER A 392 46.57 -10.75 10.18
CA SER A 392 46.66 -9.30 10.43
C SER A 392 46.67 -8.96 11.92
N TRP A 393 45.89 -9.65 12.74
CA TRP A 393 45.91 -9.48 14.18
C TRP A 393 47.24 -9.91 14.80
N ILE A 394 47.85 -11.01 14.36
CA ILE A 394 49.16 -11.45 14.81
C ILE A 394 50.24 -10.39 14.46
N ASP A 395 50.21 -9.88 13.23
CA ASP A 395 51.14 -8.83 12.80
C ASP A 395 50.96 -7.53 13.60
N PHE A 396 49.72 -7.16 13.88
CA PHE A 396 49.44 -6.02 14.79
C PHE A 396 50.04 -6.23 16.18
N MET A 397 49.82 -7.40 16.79
CA MET A 397 50.37 -7.73 18.11
C MET A 397 51.91 -7.73 18.11
N ASN A 398 52.53 -8.23 17.04
CA ASN A 398 53.99 -8.20 16.87
C ASN A 398 54.50 -6.75 16.79
N SER A 399 53.81 -5.92 15.99
CA SER A 399 54.16 -4.49 15.86
C SER A 399 54.02 -3.76 17.18
N GLU A 400 52.98 -4.04 17.97
CA GLU A 400 52.77 -3.45 19.31
C GLU A 400 53.88 -3.84 20.28
N GLU A 401 54.26 -5.12 20.28
CA GLU A 401 55.36 -5.62 21.12
C GLU A 401 56.70 -4.97 20.72
N ASN A 402 56.98 -4.89 19.43
CA ASN A 402 58.20 -4.24 18.91
C ASN A 402 58.23 -2.75 19.28
N THR A 403 57.11 -2.05 19.18
CA THR A 403 57.00 -0.64 19.55
C THR A 403 57.25 -0.44 21.03
N LYS A 404 56.69 -1.30 21.91
CA LYS A 404 56.93 -1.26 23.35
C LYS A 404 58.42 -1.50 23.69
N ARG A 405 59.02 -2.49 23.03
CA ARG A 405 60.48 -2.75 23.19
C ARG A 405 61.29 -1.55 22.72
N ALA A 406 60.99 -0.98 21.56
CA ALA A 406 61.69 0.17 21.05
C ALA A 406 61.56 1.39 22.00
N LEU A 407 60.37 1.61 22.59
CA LEU A 407 60.15 2.70 23.52
C LEU A 407 60.98 2.55 24.82
N VAL A 408 60.98 1.35 25.43
CA VAL A 408 61.79 1.05 26.60
C VAL A 408 63.27 1.25 26.30
N CYS A 409 63.74 0.73 25.16
CA CYS A 409 65.14 0.94 24.75
C CYS A 409 65.47 2.42 24.52
N PHE A 410 64.61 3.19 23.86
CA PHE A 410 64.77 4.60 23.64
C PHE A 410 64.86 5.40 24.93
N GLU A 411 64.02 5.13 25.91
CA GLU A 411 64.10 5.77 27.24
C GLU A 411 65.45 5.55 27.94
N VAL A 412 65.90 4.30 27.96
CA VAL A 412 67.18 3.94 28.58
C VAL A 412 68.36 4.52 27.78
N GLN A 413 68.32 4.46 26.48
CA GLN A 413 69.32 5.05 25.58
C GLN A 413 69.40 6.56 25.74
N SER A 414 68.27 7.25 25.77
CA SER A 414 68.19 8.70 25.96
C SER A 414 68.78 9.11 27.33
N ALA A 415 68.51 8.36 28.39
CA ALA A 415 69.10 8.60 29.68
C ALA A 415 70.61 8.44 29.68
N TRP A 416 71.16 7.38 29.05
CA TRP A 416 72.60 7.20 28.85
C TRP A 416 73.22 8.34 28.03
N MET A 417 72.65 8.70 26.87
CA MET A 417 73.14 9.78 26.03
C MET A 417 73.16 11.15 26.73
N ASN A 418 72.17 11.42 27.60
CA ASN A 418 72.16 12.63 28.40
C ASN A 418 73.35 12.71 29.35
N VAL A 419 73.64 11.61 30.08
CA VAL A 419 74.81 11.53 30.99
C VAL A 419 76.12 11.59 30.22
N GLU A 420 76.24 10.99 29.02
CA GLU A 420 77.37 11.07 28.15
C GLU A 420 77.65 12.51 27.70
N ASN A 421 76.56 13.25 27.32
CA ASN A 421 76.69 14.66 26.97
C ASN A 421 77.12 15.54 28.16
N GLU A 422 76.54 15.28 29.34
CA GLU A 422 77.03 15.92 30.56
C GLU A 422 78.51 15.63 30.80
N ALA A 423 78.97 14.39 30.62
CA ALA A 423 80.37 14.01 30.76
C ALA A 423 81.26 14.76 29.75
N LYS A 424 80.84 14.95 28.54
CA LYS A 424 81.56 15.77 27.54
C LYS A 424 81.67 17.22 27.97
N ILE A 425 80.61 17.78 28.59
CA ILE A 425 80.60 19.14 29.14
C ILE A 425 81.55 19.21 30.31
N CYS A 426 81.49 18.29 31.30
CA CYS A 426 82.34 18.22 32.46
C CYS A 426 83.86 18.13 32.08
N LYS A 427 84.18 17.35 31.04
CA LYS A 427 85.50 17.21 30.48
C LYS A 427 86.04 18.56 29.93
N ARG A 428 85.18 19.35 29.31
CA ARG A 428 85.55 20.69 28.79
C ARG A 428 85.75 21.67 29.94
N LEU A 429 84.89 21.64 30.94
CA LEU A 429 85.04 22.52 32.13
C LEU A 429 86.29 22.20 32.96
N ALA A 430 86.72 20.97 33.03
CA ALA A 430 87.94 20.55 33.72
C ALA A 430 89.22 21.21 33.13
N VAL A 431 89.21 21.63 31.88
CA VAL A 431 90.28 22.35 31.19
C VAL A 431 90.38 23.81 31.68
N LEU A 432 89.29 24.36 32.25
CA LEU A 432 89.18 25.76 32.71
C LEU A 432 89.63 25.97 34.14
N GLY A 433 90.01 24.94 34.91
CA GLY A 433 90.52 24.98 36.29
C GLY A 433 89.51 24.45 37.30
N GLU A 434 90.04 23.86 38.44
CA GLU A 434 89.22 23.12 39.41
C GLU A 434 88.22 23.99 40.21
N GLU A 435 88.42 25.28 40.33
CA GLU A 435 87.55 26.16 41.13
C GLU A 435 86.16 26.39 40.54
N ASN A 436 85.94 26.02 39.26
CA ASN A 436 84.67 26.26 38.52
C ASN A 436 83.96 24.98 38.07
N ILE A 437 84.28 23.80 38.58
CA ILE A 437 83.64 22.55 38.16
C ILE A 437 82.37 22.33 38.98
N PRO A 438 81.18 22.21 38.33
CA PRO A 438 79.91 21.92 38.99
C PRO A 438 79.94 20.61 39.76
N GLU A 439 79.19 20.51 40.91
CA GLU A 439 79.18 19.37 41.80
C GLU A 439 78.79 18.06 41.06
N ASN A 440 77.86 18.12 40.11
CA ASN A 440 77.43 16.95 39.31
C ASN A 440 78.56 16.39 38.44
N CYS A 441 79.65 17.12 38.19
CA CYS A 441 80.79 16.65 37.44
C CYS A 441 81.72 15.76 38.25
N LYS A 442 81.68 15.85 39.53
CA LYS A 442 82.53 15.04 40.46
C LYS A 442 82.17 13.53 40.37
N THR A 443 80.87 13.20 40.17
CA THR A 443 80.40 11.81 40.08
C THR A 443 80.11 11.41 38.62
N ILE A 444 80.49 12.20 37.65
CA ILE A 444 80.07 11.98 36.27
C ILE A 444 80.57 10.66 35.71
N LYS A 445 81.77 10.19 36.05
CA LYS A 445 82.33 8.92 35.59
C LYS A 445 81.52 7.71 36.10
N GLU A 446 81.14 7.75 37.37
CA GLU A 446 80.29 6.70 37.97
C GLU A 446 78.87 6.67 37.33
N ARG A 447 78.25 7.83 37.24
CA ARG A 447 76.97 8.00 36.57
C ARG A 447 76.98 7.50 35.15
N LEU A 448 77.99 7.79 34.35
CA LEU A 448 78.15 7.33 32.97
C LEU A 448 78.31 5.81 32.92
N SER A 449 79.15 5.21 33.79
CA SER A 449 79.32 3.75 33.88
C SER A 449 78.00 3.05 34.26
N GLU A 450 77.25 3.60 35.21
CA GLU A 450 75.97 3.09 35.66
C GLU A 450 74.94 3.18 34.54
N ALA A 451 74.83 4.31 33.81
CA ALA A 451 73.90 4.50 32.70
C ALA A 451 74.20 3.56 31.52
N GLU A 452 75.50 3.42 31.16
CA GLU A 452 75.94 2.46 30.16
C GLU A 452 75.68 1.00 30.53
N ALA A 453 75.94 0.64 31.76
CA ALA A 453 75.63 -0.70 32.25
C ALA A 453 74.15 -1.00 32.22
N LYS A 454 73.29 -0.03 32.58
CA LYS A 454 71.83 -0.13 32.47
C LYS A 454 71.38 -0.34 31.04
N TYR A 455 71.94 0.44 30.10
CA TYR A 455 71.62 0.28 28.67
C TYR A 455 72.00 -1.12 28.18
N ASN A 456 73.19 -1.58 28.45
CA ASN A 456 73.72 -2.88 28.04
C ASN A 456 73.00 -4.07 28.71
N ALA A 457 72.46 -3.86 29.92
CA ALA A 457 71.67 -4.84 30.64
C ALA A 457 70.21 -4.93 30.16
N THR A 458 69.68 -3.91 29.48
CA THR A 458 68.28 -3.84 29.04
C THR A 458 68.02 -4.79 27.90
N PRO A 459 67.21 -5.86 28.11
CA PRO A 459 66.96 -6.86 27.06
C PRO A 459 66.34 -6.30 25.79
N GLU A 460 65.54 -5.25 25.92
CA GLU A 460 64.81 -4.57 24.83
C GLU A 460 65.77 -3.86 23.86
N CYS A 461 67.00 -3.52 24.30
CA CYS A 461 68.00 -2.92 23.45
C CYS A 461 68.93 -3.92 22.71
N LYS A 462 68.83 -5.22 23.05
CA LYS A 462 69.67 -6.22 22.39
C LYS A 462 69.18 -6.45 20.96
N GLY A 463 70.10 -6.16 19.99
CA GLY A 463 69.84 -6.33 18.56
C GLY A 463 69.28 -5.13 17.83
N GLN A 464 69.15 -3.98 18.48
CA GLN A 464 68.99 -2.69 17.79
C GLN A 464 70.43 -2.21 17.47
N ALA A 465 70.86 -2.43 16.21
CA ALA A 465 72.11 -1.89 15.72
C ALA A 465 72.01 -0.34 15.80
N THR A 466 73.01 0.28 16.39
CA THR A 466 73.23 1.73 16.46
C THR A 466 73.32 2.37 15.09
#